data_6d9772e4c454ac736c282cb170890a1d
#
_entry.id   6d9772e4c454ac736c282cb170890a1d
#
_cell.length_a   1.000
_cell.length_b   1.000
_cell.length_c   1.000
_cell.angle_alpha   90.00
_cell.angle_beta   90.00
_cell.angle_gamma   90.00
#
_symmetry.space_group_name_H-M   'P 1'
#
loop_
_entity.id
_entity.type
_entity.pdbx_description
1 polymer ?
#
loop_
_entity_poly.entity_id
_entity_poly.type
_entity_poly.pdbx_seq_one_letter_code
_entity_poly.pdbx_strand_id
1 'polypeptide(L)'
;SSAASDVYKRQPLGQATHIEKVGTVVCAGGGVGVAPLLPIVEAFHKAGNRVIVVLAARTKDLVILEEQMRQNSDEVIIMTDDGSYGMKGLVTNGVESVINRERVDLCVTIGPAIMMKFVSALTKKYEIPTVASLNTIMVDGTGMCGACRITVGGKTKFVCVDGPEFDAHQVDFDEMIMRLGAYKDIEKK
;
A
#
# COMPACT_ATOMS: atom_id res chain seq x y z
N SER A 1 32.51 8.61 -9.38
CA SER A 1 32.53 7.52 -10.33
C SER A 1 31.22 7.47 -11.14
N SER A 2 31.31 7.15 -12.42
CA SER A 2 30.22 7.20 -13.39
C SER A 2 29.01 6.36 -13.03
N ALA A 3 29.19 5.21 -12.39
CA ALA A 3 28.10 4.27 -12.03
C ALA A 3 27.07 4.88 -11.08
N ALA A 4 27.50 5.64 -10.06
CA ALA A 4 26.57 6.29 -9.12
C ALA A 4 25.77 7.40 -9.81
N SER A 5 26.37 8.15 -10.73
CA SER A 5 25.66 9.19 -11.49
C SER A 5 24.64 8.62 -12.48
N ASP A 6 24.85 7.41 -12.99
CA ASP A 6 23.94 6.77 -13.93
C ASP A 6 22.67 6.25 -13.25
N VAL A 7 22.77 5.79 -11.99
CA VAL A 7 21.60 5.43 -11.18
C VAL A 7 20.70 6.66 -10.94
N TYR A 8 21.29 7.80 -10.58
CA TYR A 8 20.53 9.04 -10.39
C TYR A 8 19.88 9.57 -11.67
N LYS A 9 20.45 9.32 -12.84
CA LYS A 9 19.89 9.75 -14.13
C LYS A 9 18.68 8.92 -14.59
N ARG A 10 18.47 7.72 -14.01
CA ARG A 10 17.36 6.82 -14.36
C ARG A 10 16.14 6.96 -13.46
N GLN A 11 16.18 7.80 -12.44
CA GLN A 11 15.05 8.08 -11.55
C GLN A 11 14.15 9.16 -12.16
N PRO A 12 12.83 9.11 -11.87
CA PRO A 12 12.13 8.12 -11.06
C PRO A 12 11.99 6.76 -11.76
N LEU A 13 12.01 5.66 -10.98
CA LEU A 13 11.81 4.29 -11.46
C LEU A 13 10.34 3.89 -11.30
N GLY A 14 9.88 2.94 -12.12
CA GLY A 14 8.51 2.43 -12.08
C GLY A 14 7.50 3.34 -12.78
N GLN A 15 6.24 3.15 -12.45
CA GLN A 15 5.11 3.88 -13.00
C GLN A 15 4.58 4.88 -11.97
N ALA A 16 4.13 6.04 -12.44
CA ALA A 16 3.49 7.03 -11.58
C ALA A 16 2.10 6.54 -11.13
N THR A 17 1.72 6.89 -9.89
CA THR A 17 0.35 6.68 -9.40
C THR A 17 -0.66 7.37 -10.29
N HIS A 18 -1.70 6.65 -10.70
CA HIS A 18 -2.79 7.22 -11.48
C HIS A 18 -3.74 7.98 -10.55
N ILE A 19 -3.77 9.30 -10.67
CA ILE A 19 -4.60 10.18 -9.85
C ILE A 19 -5.70 10.80 -10.70
N GLU A 20 -6.95 10.52 -10.34
CA GLU A 20 -8.13 11.10 -10.97
C GLU A 20 -9.23 11.34 -9.93
N LYS A 21 -10.23 12.13 -10.28
CA LYS A 21 -11.40 12.33 -9.43
C LYS A 21 -12.38 11.18 -9.64
N VAL A 22 -12.42 10.24 -8.69
CA VAL A 22 -13.29 9.05 -8.71
C VAL A 22 -14.47 9.12 -7.73
N GLY A 23 -14.35 9.96 -6.69
CA GLY A 23 -15.37 10.07 -5.63
C GLY A 23 -14.79 9.85 -4.24
N THR A 24 -15.18 8.80 -3.54
CA THR A 24 -14.64 8.46 -2.22
C THR A 24 -13.50 7.46 -2.35
N VAL A 25 -12.31 7.84 -1.86
CA VAL A 25 -11.10 7.02 -1.84
C VAL A 25 -10.74 6.63 -0.42
N VAL A 26 -10.62 5.33 -0.16
CA VAL A 26 -10.10 4.81 1.11
C VAL A 26 -8.63 4.46 0.94
N CYS A 27 -7.78 5.09 1.75
CA CYS A 27 -6.33 4.87 1.77
C CYS A 27 -5.94 4.07 3.02
N ALA A 28 -5.62 2.78 2.86
CA ALA A 28 -5.29 1.87 3.96
C ALA A 28 -3.77 1.71 4.10
N GLY A 29 -3.20 2.23 5.18
CA GLY A 29 -1.75 2.22 5.44
C GLY A 29 -1.38 1.42 6.69
N GLY A 30 -0.30 0.62 6.61
CA GLY A 30 0.20 -0.15 7.74
C GLY A 30 1.70 -0.02 7.96
N GLY A 31 2.10 0.25 9.22
CA GLY A 31 3.50 0.39 9.60
C GLY A 31 4.24 1.42 8.76
N VAL A 32 5.44 1.09 8.27
CA VAL A 32 6.25 1.99 7.41
C VAL A 32 5.55 2.36 6.09
N GLY A 33 4.60 1.53 5.62
CA GLY A 33 3.82 1.80 4.40
C GLY A 33 2.97 3.08 4.46
N VAL A 34 2.77 3.65 5.63
CA VAL A 34 2.11 4.95 5.82
C VAL A 34 2.93 6.09 5.18
N ALA A 35 4.26 5.99 5.17
CA ALA A 35 5.11 7.04 4.61
C ALA A 35 4.92 7.22 3.08
N PRO A 36 5.03 6.18 2.24
CA PRO A 36 4.74 6.30 0.82
C PRO A 36 3.24 6.53 0.51
N LEU A 37 2.33 6.24 1.43
CA LEU A 37 0.91 6.53 1.26
C LEU A 37 0.59 8.03 1.33
N LEU A 38 1.33 8.80 2.12
CA LEU A 38 1.05 10.24 2.33
C LEU A 38 0.99 11.05 1.02
N PRO A 39 1.98 11.01 0.12
CA PRO A 39 1.90 11.75 -1.14
C PRO A 39 0.73 11.31 -2.03
N ILE A 40 0.29 10.07 -1.95
CA ILE A 40 -0.88 9.56 -2.68
C ILE A 40 -2.17 10.15 -2.10
N VAL A 41 -2.29 10.16 -0.77
CA VAL A 41 -3.40 10.82 -0.04
C VAL A 41 -3.51 12.29 -0.44
N GLU A 42 -2.38 13.03 -0.38
CA GLU A 42 -2.34 14.44 -0.80
C GLU A 42 -2.79 14.62 -2.25
N ALA A 43 -2.33 13.76 -3.16
CA ALA A 43 -2.65 13.87 -4.58
C ALA A 43 -4.15 13.62 -4.84
N PHE A 44 -4.75 12.59 -4.24
CA PHE A 44 -6.18 12.32 -4.36
C PHE A 44 -7.03 13.43 -3.74
N HIS A 45 -6.64 13.95 -2.59
CA HIS A 45 -7.35 15.06 -1.94
C HIS A 45 -7.28 16.33 -2.78
N LYS A 46 -6.10 16.68 -3.32
CA LYS A 46 -5.93 17.81 -4.25
C LYS A 46 -6.72 17.65 -5.55
N ALA A 47 -6.93 16.42 -6.01
CA ALA A 47 -7.79 16.13 -7.17
C ALA A 47 -9.30 16.27 -6.89
N GLY A 48 -9.67 16.58 -5.66
CA GLY A 48 -11.07 16.83 -5.24
C GLY A 48 -11.86 15.56 -4.93
N ASN A 49 -11.18 14.48 -4.53
CA ASN A 49 -11.81 13.32 -3.96
C ASN A 49 -12.09 13.52 -2.47
N ARG A 50 -13.09 12.81 -1.95
CA ARG A 50 -13.23 12.57 -0.52
C ARG A 50 -12.25 11.47 -0.11
N VAL A 51 -11.27 11.80 0.72
CA VAL A 51 -10.21 10.88 1.11
C VAL A 51 -10.35 10.48 2.57
N ILE A 52 -10.50 9.19 2.82
CA ILE A 52 -10.57 8.59 4.15
C ILE A 52 -9.33 7.72 4.34
N VAL A 53 -8.54 8.02 5.36
CA VAL A 53 -7.31 7.29 5.66
C VAL A 53 -7.54 6.32 6.83
N VAL A 54 -7.16 5.07 6.66
CA VAL A 54 -7.13 4.06 7.72
C VAL A 54 -5.67 3.74 8.03
N LEU A 55 -5.18 4.22 9.17
CA LEU A 55 -3.82 3.95 9.67
C LEU A 55 -3.84 2.75 10.60
N ALA A 56 -3.00 1.75 10.33
CA ALA A 56 -2.88 0.57 11.18
C ALA A 56 -1.46 0.42 11.73
N ALA A 57 -1.37 0.17 13.05
CA ALA A 57 -0.13 -0.12 13.75
C ALA A 57 -0.36 -1.19 14.82
N ARG A 58 0.70 -1.82 15.32
CA ARG A 58 0.59 -2.77 16.44
C ARG A 58 0.24 -2.05 17.74
N THR A 59 0.88 -0.92 17.99
CA THR A 59 0.74 -0.11 19.21
C THR A 59 0.71 1.37 18.85
N LYS A 60 0.29 2.20 19.80
CA LYS A 60 0.29 3.67 19.68
C LYS A 60 1.65 4.23 19.23
N ASP A 61 2.74 3.75 19.82
CA ASP A 61 4.10 4.27 19.56
C ASP A 61 4.60 4.02 18.13
N LEU A 62 3.93 3.10 17.41
CA LEU A 62 4.22 2.77 16.01
C LEU A 62 3.32 3.51 15.01
N VAL A 63 2.39 4.34 15.49
CA VAL A 63 1.60 5.22 14.62
C VAL A 63 2.47 6.38 14.16
N ILE A 64 2.64 6.52 12.86
CA ILE A 64 3.46 7.57 12.24
C ILE A 64 2.61 8.46 11.33
N LEU A 65 3.04 9.71 11.16
CA LEU A 65 2.48 10.69 10.21
C LEU A 65 0.98 10.98 10.38
N GLU A 66 0.42 10.75 11.57
CA GLU A 66 -1.01 10.98 11.82
C GLU A 66 -1.42 12.42 11.51
N GLU A 67 -0.65 13.40 12.02
CA GLU A 67 -0.98 14.82 11.84
C GLU A 67 -0.96 15.22 10.36
N GLN A 68 0.05 14.78 9.62
CA GLN A 68 0.15 15.04 8.18
C GLN A 68 -1.00 14.40 7.40
N MET A 69 -1.42 13.18 7.79
CA MET A 69 -2.59 12.54 7.18
C MET A 69 -3.88 13.32 7.46
N ARG A 70 -4.07 13.80 8.70
CA ARG A 70 -5.23 14.63 9.07
C ARG A 70 -5.30 15.95 8.33
N GLN A 71 -4.15 16.55 8.00
CA GLN A 71 -4.07 17.79 7.23
C GLN A 71 -4.38 17.60 5.74
N ASN A 72 -4.20 16.40 5.22
CA ASN A 72 -4.28 16.09 3.80
C ASN A 72 -5.42 15.11 3.44
N SER A 73 -6.36 14.87 4.36
CA SER A 73 -7.52 14.00 4.13
C SER A 73 -8.76 14.52 4.86
N ASP A 74 -9.93 14.04 4.48
CA ASP A 74 -11.20 14.42 5.12
C ASP A 74 -11.41 13.69 6.44
N GLU A 75 -10.86 12.49 6.58
CA GLU A 75 -11.01 11.68 7.79
C GLU A 75 -9.81 10.74 7.98
N VAL A 76 -9.38 10.56 9.24
CA VAL A 76 -8.36 9.60 9.63
C VAL A 76 -8.91 8.68 10.72
N ILE A 77 -8.93 7.38 10.42
CA ILE A 77 -9.28 6.30 11.34
C ILE A 77 -7.99 5.60 11.76
N ILE A 78 -7.75 5.50 13.06
CA ILE A 78 -6.58 4.83 13.61
C ILE A 78 -6.99 3.48 14.20
N MET A 79 -6.27 2.44 13.78
CA MET A 79 -6.42 1.08 14.27
C MET A 79 -5.14 0.64 14.98
N THR A 80 -5.25 0.08 16.17
CA THR A 80 -4.11 -0.57 16.84
C THR A 80 -4.48 -1.99 17.25
N ASP A 81 -3.56 -2.95 17.02
CA ASP A 81 -3.81 -4.35 17.30
C ASP A 81 -4.12 -4.57 18.80
N ASP A 82 -3.40 -3.86 19.66
CA ASP A 82 -3.53 -3.95 21.13
C ASP A 82 -4.64 -3.05 21.71
N GLY A 83 -5.15 -2.09 20.94
CA GLY A 83 -6.14 -1.11 21.40
C GLY A 83 -5.55 0.03 22.23
N SER A 84 -4.24 0.22 22.18
CA SER A 84 -3.55 1.29 22.95
C SER A 84 -3.85 2.70 22.41
N TYR A 85 -4.34 2.81 21.18
CA TYR A 85 -4.75 4.07 20.55
C TYR A 85 -5.75 3.87 19.42
N GLY A 86 -6.71 4.79 19.28
CA GLY A 86 -7.77 4.68 18.29
C GLY A 86 -8.71 3.51 18.57
N MET A 87 -9.09 2.78 17.54
CA MET A 87 -9.92 1.59 17.65
C MET A 87 -9.04 0.34 17.71
N LYS A 88 -9.43 -0.62 18.56
CA LYS A 88 -8.76 -1.93 18.61
C LYS A 88 -9.17 -2.77 17.42
N GLY A 89 -8.18 -3.31 16.70
CA GLY A 89 -8.41 -4.21 15.58
C GLY A 89 -7.42 -4.03 14.44
N LEU A 90 -7.67 -4.74 13.36
CA LEU A 90 -6.85 -4.72 12.15
C LEU A 90 -7.31 -3.62 11.18
N VAL A 91 -6.46 -3.27 10.22
CA VAL A 91 -6.81 -2.32 9.14
C VAL A 91 -8.11 -2.70 8.43
N THR A 92 -8.37 -3.99 8.23
CA THR A 92 -9.60 -4.49 7.59
C THR A 92 -10.86 -4.08 8.34
N ASN A 93 -10.83 -4.03 9.67
CA ASN A 93 -11.97 -3.57 10.46
C ASN A 93 -12.24 -2.08 10.23
N GLY A 94 -11.18 -1.27 10.13
CA GLY A 94 -11.31 0.15 9.79
C GLY A 94 -11.86 0.37 8.38
N VAL A 95 -11.33 -0.34 7.38
CA VAL A 95 -11.82 -0.28 6.00
C VAL A 95 -13.27 -0.73 5.91
N GLU A 96 -13.64 -1.85 6.55
CA GLU A 96 -15.01 -2.36 6.58
C GLU A 96 -16.00 -1.39 7.24
N SER A 97 -15.56 -0.69 8.30
CA SER A 97 -16.38 0.34 8.95
C SER A 97 -16.73 1.49 8.01
N VAL A 98 -15.82 1.85 7.11
CA VAL A 98 -16.08 2.87 6.07
C VAL A 98 -17.03 2.33 5.02
N ILE A 99 -16.78 1.12 4.50
CA ILE A 99 -17.62 0.48 3.47
C ILE A 99 -19.07 0.34 3.93
N ASN A 100 -19.29 0.01 5.20
CA ASN A 100 -20.64 -0.13 5.78
C ASN A 100 -21.36 1.21 5.98
N ARG A 101 -20.63 2.31 5.98
CA ARG A 101 -21.14 3.65 6.28
C ARG A 101 -21.40 4.48 5.03
N GLU A 102 -20.56 4.35 4.03
CA GLU A 102 -20.65 5.14 2.81
C GLU A 102 -20.08 4.37 1.62
N ARG A 103 -20.49 4.79 0.42
CA ARG A 103 -19.97 4.21 -0.82
C ARG A 103 -18.49 4.54 -0.99
N VAL A 104 -17.69 3.53 -1.28
CA VAL A 104 -16.26 3.63 -1.60
C VAL A 104 -16.07 3.35 -3.09
N ASP A 105 -15.43 4.26 -3.81
CA ASP A 105 -15.22 4.15 -5.26
C ASP A 105 -13.83 3.59 -5.59
N LEU A 106 -12.85 3.75 -4.70
CA LEU A 106 -11.49 3.23 -4.83
C LEU A 106 -10.88 2.93 -3.45
N CYS A 107 -10.14 1.84 -3.35
CA CYS A 107 -9.27 1.58 -2.21
C CYS A 107 -7.81 1.56 -2.65
N VAL A 108 -6.93 2.23 -1.90
CA VAL A 108 -5.48 2.16 -2.08
C VAL A 108 -4.87 1.55 -0.83
N THR A 109 -4.03 0.53 -0.96
CA THR A 109 -3.43 -0.13 0.20
C THR A 109 -1.91 -0.25 0.08
N ILE A 110 -1.21 0.17 1.14
CA ILE A 110 0.26 0.11 1.24
C ILE A 110 0.65 -0.36 2.65
N GLY A 111 1.43 -1.44 2.73
CA GLY A 111 1.88 -1.96 4.00
C GLY A 111 2.43 -3.39 3.90
N PRO A 112 2.46 -4.14 4.99
CA PRO A 112 2.86 -5.54 4.97
C PRO A 112 2.05 -6.37 3.96
N ALA A 113 2.69 -7.29 3.24
CA ALA A 113 2.04 -8.09 2.20
C ALA A 113 0.79 -8.82 2.72
N ILE A 114 0.85 -9.34 3.94
CA ILE A 114 -0.30 -10.00 4.58
C ILE A 114 -1.48 -9.03 4.81
N MET A 115 -1.20 -7.79 5.18
CA MET A 115 -2.21 -6.75 5.34
C MET A 115 -2.89 -6.44 4.01
N MET A 116 -2.10 -6.19 2.95
CA MET A 116 -2.61 -5.91 1.60
C MET A 116 -3.44 -7.08 1.06
N LYS A 117 -3.02 -8.32 1.31
CA LYS A 117 -3.79 -9.52 0.97
C LYS A 117 -5.19 -9.50 1.58
N PHE A 118 -5.30 -9.22 2.89
CA PHE A 118 -6.59 -9.21 3.56
C PHE A 118 -7.46 -8.02 3.18
N VAL A 119 -6.88 -6.83 2.96
CA VAL A 119 -7.61 -5.67 2.44
C VAL A 119 -8.15 -5.99 1.04
N SER A 120 -7.33 -6.56 0.15
CA SER A 120 -7.74 -6.98 -1.18
C SER A 120 -8.88 -8.01 -1.15
N ALA A 121 -8.79 -9.01 -0.26
CA ALA A 121 -9.85 -10.01 -0.11
C ALA A 121 -11.16 -9.40 0.43
N LEU A 122 -11.07 -8.41 1.31
CA LEU A 122 -12.22 -7.67 1.82
C LEU A 122 -12.88 -6.86 0.72
N THR A 123 -12.14 -5.98 0.05
CA THR A 123 -12.66 -5.07 -0.98
C THR A 123 -13.22 -5.83 -2.19
N LYS A 124 -12.66 -7.00 -2.50
CA LYS A 124 -13.16 -7.89 -3.55
C LYS A 124 -14.60 -8.37 -3.29
N LYS A 125 -14.95 -8.63 -2.03
CA LYS A 125 -16.34 -9.03 -1.66
C LYS A 125 -17.36 -7.93 -1.92
N TYR A 126 -16.92 -6.68 -1.85
CA TYR A 126 -17.75 -5.49 -2.07
C TYR A 126 -17.57 -4.91 -3.48
N GLU A 127 -16.83 -5.60 -4.36
CA GLU A 127 -16.56 -5.18 -5.75
C GLU A 127 -15.92 -3.77 -5.84
N ILE A 128 -15.15 -3.37 -4.83
CA ILE A 128 -14.48 -2.07 -4.79
C ILE A 128 -13.13 -2.18 -5.50
N PRO A 129 -12.89 -1.41 -6.58
CA PRO A 129 -11.58 -1.35 -7.22
C PRO A 129 -10.48 -1.08 -6.20
N THR A 130 -9.40 -1.86 -6.22
CA THR A 130 -8.37 -1.77 -5.20
C THR A 130 -6.98 -1.80 -5.82
N VAL A 131 -6.18 -0.80 -5.46
CA VAL A 131 -4.77 -0.69 -5.87
C VAL A 131 -3.89 -1.04 -4.67
N ALA A 132 -2.95 -1.96 -4.87
CA ALA A 132 -1.91 -2.27 -3.89
C ALA A 132 -0.55 -1.80 -4.38
N SER A 133 0.16 -1.03 -3.56
CA SER A 133 1.55 -0.66 -3.81
C SER A 133 2.47 -1.70 -3.18
N LEU A 134 3.12 -2.49 -4.02
CA LEU A 134 3.85 -3.70 -3.61
C LEU A 134 5.29 -3.39 -3.19
N ASN A 135 5.72 -4.03 -2.12
CA ASN A 135 7.06 -3.92 -1.52
C ASN A 135 7.83 -5.25 -1.61
N THR A 136 8.06 -5.74 -2.81
CA THR A 136 8.85 -6.96 -3.05
C THR A 136 10.34 -6.74 -2.78
N ILE A 137 11.12 -7.83 -2.68
CA ILE A 137 12.58 -7.74 -2.63
C ILE A 137 13.07 -7.06 -3.93
N MET A 138 13.86 -5.99 -3.78
CA MET A 138 14.48 -5.29 -4.90
C MET A 138 15.99 -5.27 -4.75
N VAL A 139 16.70 -5.54 -5.85
CA VAL A 139 18.16 -5.54 -5.91
C VAL A 139 18.66 -4.44 -6.83
N ASP A 140 18.22 -4.45 -8.09
CA ASP A 140 18.71 -3.55 -9.13
C ASP A 140 17.73 -2.39 -9.43
N GLY A 141 16.43 -2.64 -9.43
CA GLY A 141 15.40 -1.62 -9.65
C GLY A 141 15.18 -1.23 -11.12
N THR A 142 15.89 -1.84 -12.08
CA THR A 142 15.81 -1.51 -13.52
C THR A 142 15.10 -2.57 -14.36
N GLY A 143 14.58 -3.64 -13.73
CA GLY A 143 13.92 -4.76 -14.40
C GLY A 143 14.85 -5.83 -14.94
N MET A 144 16.17 -5.69 -14.79
CA MET A 144 17.14 -6.63 -15.36
C MET A 144 17.34 -7.88 -14.51
N CYS A 145 17.38 -7.76 -13.19
CA CYS A 145 17.72 -8.89 -12.30
C CYS A 145 16.55 -9.84 -11.98
N GLY A 146 15.31 -9.40 -12.19
CA GLY A 146 14.11 -10.19 -11.90
C GLY A 146 13.83 -10.48 -10.42
N ALA A 147 14.56 -9.88 -9.48
CA ALA A 147 14.38 -10.10 -8.05
C ALA A 147 12.97 -9.69 -7.57
N CYS A 148 12.43 -8.62 -8.11
CA CYS A 148 11.13 -8.04 -7.75
C CYS A 148 9.94 -8.63 -8.54
N ARG A 149 10.12 -9.79 -9.20
CA ARG A 149 9.03 -10.39 -9.97
C ARG A 149 7.87 -10.82 -9.07
N ILE A 150 6.68 -10.69 -9.62
CA ILE A 150 5.41 -11.04 -9.00
C ILE A 150 4.43 -11.52 -10.07
N THR A 151 3.51 -12.42 -9.74
CA THR A 151 2.42 -12.80 -10.62
C THR A 151 1.22 -11.89 -10.41
N VAL A 152 0.77 -11.24 -11.50
CA VAL A 152 -0.44 -10.40 -11.53
C VAL A 152 -1.29 -10.82 -12.72
N GLY A 153 -2.54 -11.23 -12.47
CA GLY A 153 -3.44 -11.71 -13.51
C GLY A 153 -2.88 -12.91 -14.30
N GLY A 154 -2.14 -13.79 -13.64
CA GLY A 154 -1.48 -14.96 -14.26
C GLY A 154 -0.25 -14.63 -15.11
N LYS A 155 0.23 -13.36 -15.11
CA LYS A 155 1.42 -12.92 -15.85
C LYS A 155 2.51 -12.46 -14.90
N THR A 156 3.76 -12.78 -15.21
CA THR A 156 4.91 -12.25 -14.48
C THR A 156 5.08 -10.76 -14.76
N LYS A 157 5.19 -9.98 -13.69
CA LYS A 157 5.45 -8.54 -13.68
C LYS A 157 6.68 -8.23 -12.84
N PHE A 158 7.33 -7.10 -13.11
CA PHE A 158 8.46 -6.60 -12.32
C PHE A 158 8.05 -5.33 -11.60
N VAL A 159 7.96 -5.41 -10.27
CA VAL A 159 7.45 -4.29 -9.44
C VAL A 159 8.23 -2.99 -9.66
N CYS A 160 9.53 -3.08 -9.89
CA CYS A 160 10.38 -1.89 -10.13
C CYS A 160 10.16 -1.20 -11.50
N VAL A 161 9.51 -1.86 -12.47
CA VAL A 161 9.28 -1.34 -13.82
C VAL A 161 7.80 -1.21 -14.13
N ASP A 162 7.02 -2.29 -13.89
CA ASP A 162 5.59 -2.33 -14.19
C ASP A 162 4.73 -1.71 -13.09
N GLY A 163 5.28 -1.54 -11.86
CA GLY A 163 4.62 -1.04 -10.67
C GLY A 163 5.26 0.24 -10.13
N PRO A 164 5.16 0.52 -8.84
CA PRO A 164 4.86 -0.42 -7.74
C PRO A 164 3.38 -0.78 -7.55
N GLU A 165 2.46 -0.09 -8.21
CA GLU A 165 1.04 -0.21 -8.01
C GLU A 165 0.40 -1.18 -9.00
N PHE A 166 -0.46 -2.06 -8.50
CA PHE A 166 -1.18 -3.06 -9.29
C PHE A 166 -2.62 -3.21 -8.80
N ASP A 167 -3.49 -3.70 -9.68
CA ASP A 167 -4.81 -4.19 -9.28
C ASP A 167 -4.66 -5.30 -8.22
N ALA A 168 -5.00 -4.96 -6.99
CA ALA A 168 -4.82 -5.84 -5.84
C ALA A 168 -5.59 -7.17 -5.98
N HIS A 169 -6.70 -7.17 -6.72
CA HIS A 169 -7.51 -8.37 -6.92
C HIS A 169 -6.88 -9.39 -7.89
N GLN A 170 -5.83 -8.98 -8.61
CA GLN A 170 -5.10 -9.82 -9.55
C GLN A 170 -3.71 -10.24 -9.04
N VAL A 171 -3.24 -9.67 -7.93
CA VAL A 171 -1.92 -9.98 -7.33
C VAL A 171 -1.94 -11.34 -6.67
N ASP A 172 -0.94 -12.17 -6.95
CA ASP A 172 -0.64 -13.38 -6.17
C ASP A 172 0.13 -13.02 -4.89
N PHE A 173 -0.63 -12.69 -3.85
CA PHE A 173 -0.05 -12.36 -2.55
C PHE A 173 0.60 -13.56 -1.86
N ASP A 174 0.20 -14.81 -2.16
CA ASP A 174 0.80 -16.01 -1.57
C ASP A 174 2.21 -16.21 -2.11
N GLU A 175 2.40 -16.06 -3.43
CA GLU A 175 3.73 -16.02 -4.03
C GLU A 175 4.58 -14.90 -3.40
N MET A 176 4.02 -13.68 -3.28
CA MET A 176 4.74 -12.56 -2.70
C MET A 176 5.21 -12.83 -1.27
N ILE A 177 4.34 -13.34 -0.40
CA ILE A 177 4.64 -13.64 1.00
C ILE A 177 5.70 -14.74 1.10
N MET A 178 5.58 -15.80 0.28
CA MET A 178 6.57 -16.87 0.22
C MET A 178 7.95 -16.34 -0.16
N ARG A 179 8.03 -15.49 -1.18
CA ARG A 179 9.29 -14.88 -1.65
C ARG A 179 9.91 -13.92 -0.64
N LEU A 180 9.11 -13.09 0.02
CA LEU A 180 9.57 -12.22 1.11
C LEU A 180 10.12 -13.02 2.30
N GLY A 181 9.70 -14.26 2.46
CA GLY A 181 10.19 -15.17 3.50
C GLY A 181 11.52 -15.85 3.19
N ALA A 182 12.06 -15.74 1.97
CA ALA A 182 13.21 -16.54 1.51
C ALA A 182 14.51 -16.34 2.32
N TYR A 183 14.68 -15.20 2.98
CA TYR A 183 15.88 -14.86 3.76
C TYR A 183 15.66 -14.79 5.27
N LYS A 184 14.44 -15.10 5.75
CA LYS A 184 14.09 -14.98 7.20
C LYS A 184 15.01 -15.74 8.14
N ASP A 185 15.52 -16.89 7.72
CA ASP A 185 16.41 -17.71 8.56
C ASP A 185 17.84 -17.15 8.63
N ILE A 186 18.22 -16.33 7.66
CA ILE A 186 19.51 -15.64 7.61
C ILE A 186 19.44 -14.34 8.41
N GLU A 187 18.31 -13.62 8.33
CA GLU A 187 18.08 -12.33 9.01
C GLU A 187 17.92 -12.46 10.53
N LYS A 188 17.61 -13.65 11.06
CA LYS A 188 17.46 -13.92 12.50
C LYS A 188 18.77 -14.18 13.24
N LYS A 189 19.90 -14.17 12.55
CA LYS A 189 21.25 -14.31 13.15
C LYS A 189 21.86 -12.94 13.41
#